data_ad297515259b950d219d60dfd1c70323
#
_entry.id   ad297515259b950d219d60dfd1c70323
#
_cell.length_a   1.000
_cell.length_b   1.000
_cell.length_c   1.000
_cell.angle_alpha   90.00
_cell.angle_beta   90.00
_cell.angle_gamma   90.00
#
_symmetry.space_group_name_H-M   'P 1'
#
loop_
_entity.id
_entity.type
_entity.pdbx_description
1 polymer ?
#
loop_
_entity_poly.entity_id
_entity_poly.type
_entity_poly.pdbx_seq_one_letter_code
_entity_poly.pdbx_strand_id
1 'polypeptide(L)'
;MRTFISQRIVSLSESEPMGRGLLKKILPGEQPPKPVESETYIDLGAIEFEDEPGAGAKTMVKVAELHRHEDLADLLNLVYNGHVVVIDFSAVANDELAMRRVSNEIKNVNRDTGGDAAGISKNMLIVTPGGIAVDRKIIRGPI
;
A
#
# COMPACT_ATOMS: atom_id res chain seq x y z
N MET A 1 -13.76 11.33 -6.89
CA MET A 1 -12.51 10.89 -7.06
C MET A 1 -12.34 9.91 -8.14
N ARG A 2 -13.07 8.89 -8.19
CA ARG A 2 -12.97 7.99 -9.27
C ARG A 2 -13.19 8.79 -10.50
N THR A 3 -14.01 9.80 -10.45
CA THR A 3 -14.28 10.55 -11.63
C THR A 3 -13.06 11.33 -11.95
N PHE A 4 -12.22 11.62 -10.99
CA PHE A 4 -11.05 12.35 -11.21
C PHE A 4 -10.13 11.59 -12.15
N ILE A 5 -9.97 10.33 -12.00
CA ILE A 5 -9.15 9.52 -12.85
C ILE A 5 -9.73 9.48 -14.23
N SER A 6 -11.00 9.35 -14.34
CA SER A 6 -11.64 9.31 -15.61
C SER A 6 -11.45 10.62 -16.32
N GLN A 7 -11.57 11.70 -15.65
CA GLN A 7 -11.42 12.94 -16.24
C GLN A 7 -10.03 13.12 -16.76
N ARG A 8 -9.05 12.68 -16.05
CA ARG A 8 -7.73 12.80 -16.49
C ARG A 8 -7.52 12.08 -17.81
N ILE A 9 -8.02 10.92 -17.92
CA ILE A 9 -7.87 10.16 -19.13
C ILE A 9 -8.55 10.86 -20.27
N VAL A 10 -9.72 11.38 -20.03
CA VAL A 10 -10.45 12.05 -21.07
C VAL A 10 -9.71 13.29 -21.48
N SER A 11 -9.14 13.98 -20.59
CA SER A 11 -8.44 15.18 -20.93
C SER A 11 -7.30 14.87 -21.86
N LEU A 12 -6.58 13.84 -21.58
CA LEU A 12 -5.51 13.46 -22.42
C LEU A 12 -6.01 13.18 -23.84
N SER A 13 -7.08 12.50 -23.96
CA SER A 13 -7.56 12.19 -25.25
C SER A 13 -8.01 13.43 -25.96
N GLU A 14 -8.55 14.34 -25.28
CA GLU A 14 -8.96 15.54 -25.90
C GLU A 14 -7.81 16.35 -26.35
N SER A 15 -6.80 16.43 -25.60
CA SER A 15 -5.71 17.23 -25.95
C SER A 15 -5.08 16.74 -27.18
N GLU A 16 -5.03 15.44 -27.36
CA GLU A 16 -4.46 14.96 -28.48
C GLU A 16 -5.03 15.40 -29.70
N PRO A 17 -6.19 15.36 -29.91
CA PRO A 17 -6.78 15.68 -31.16
C PRO A 17 -6.36 17.03 -31.58
N MET A 18 -6.32 17.85 -30.75
CA MET A 18 -6.00 19.12 -31.11
C MET A 18 -4.74 19.16 -31.57
N GLY A 19 -3.94 18.64 -30.98
CA GLY A 19 -2.67 18.71 -31.38
C GLY A 19 -2.60 18.26 -32.68
N ARG A 20 -3.33 17.45 -32.97
CA ARG A 20 -3.25 16.91 -34.07
C ARG A 20 -3.06 17.48 -35.09
N GLY A 21 -3.60 17.72 -35.28
CA GLY A 21 -3.52 18.19 -36.34
C GLY A 21 -2.20 18.48 -36.67
N LEU A 22 -1.78 18.94 -36.43
CA LEU A 22 -0.66 19.36 -36.83
C LEU A 22 0.39 18.70 -36.59
N LEU A 23 0.41 18.21 -35.94
CA LEU A 23 1.47 17.66 -35.70
C LEU A 23 1.76 16.66 -36.33
N LYS A 24 1.18 16.06 -36.62
CA LYS A 24 1.40 15.11 -37.19
C LYS A 24 2.32 15.11 -37.94
N LYS A 25 2.44 15.43 -38.40
CA LYS A 25 3.21 15.44 -39.27
C LYS A 25 4.44 15.43 -38.86
N ILE A 26 4.68 15.61 -38.25
CA ILE A 26 5.81 15.70 -37.92
C ILE A 26 6.39 14.76 -37.53
N LEU A 27 6.24 14.33 -37.28
CA LEU A 27 6.80 13.60 -36.98
C LEU A 27 7.07 12.52 -36.93
N PRO A 28 7.17 12.26 -37.45
CA PRO A 28 7.48 11.04 -37.68
C PRO A 28 8.36 10.49 -36.72
N GLY A 29 9.32 10.63 -36.75
CA GLY A 29 10.17 10.06 -35.92
C GLY A 29 9.93 10.15 -34.54
N GLU A 30 9.59 11.03 -34.22
CA GLU A 30 9.42 11.17 -32.96
C GLU A 30 8.51 10.41 -32.30
N GLN A 31 7.74 10.18 -32.69
CA GLN A 31 6.83 9.50 -32.13
C GLN A 31 7.16 8.44 -31.45
N PRO A 32 7.72 8.01 -31.46
CA PRO A 32 8.01 6.91 -30.99
C PRO A 32 7.75 6.75 -29.74
N PRO A 33 7.66 6.67 -29.43
CA PRO A 33 7.49 6.39 -28.60
C PRO A 33 7.02 6.17 -27.63
N LYS A 34 6.97 5.78 -27.40
CA LYS A 34 6.81 5.49 -26.69
C LYS A 34 6.40 5.72 -25.54
N PRO A 35 6.64 5.96 -25.18
CA PRO A 35 6.36 6.41 -23.95
C PRO A 35 5.01 6.27 -23.62
N VAL A 36 4.39 6.16 -24.46
CA VAL A 36 3.16 5.98 -24.30
C VAL A 36 2.73 5.10 -23.36
N GLU A 37 3.23 4.03 -23.35
CA GLU A 37 2.82 3.08 -22.49
C GLU A 37 2.88 3.55 -21.15
N SER A 38 3.79 4.30 -20.83
CA SER A 38 3.91 4.65 -19.50
C SER A 38 2.71 5.41 -19.07
N GLU A 39 2.06 6.05 -19.95
CA GLU A 39 0.95 6.74 -19.56
C GLU A 39 -0.18 5.90 -19.19
N THR A 40 -0.24 4.75 -19.66
CA THR A 40 -1.36 3.91 -19.35
C THR A 40 -1.18 3.25 -17.99
N TYR A 41 -0.06 3.45 -17.38
CA TYR A 41 0.17 2.83 -16.10
C TYR A 41 -0.74 3.45 -15.05
N ILE A 42 -1.44 2.67 -14.27
CA ILE A 42 -2.29 3.15 -13.23
C ILE A 42 -1.69 2.77 -11.90
N ASP A 43 -1.51 3.74 -11.03
CA ASP A 43 -0.97 3.48 -9.71
C ASP A 43 -2.12 3.08 -8.81
N LEU A 44 -2.24 1.81 -8.55
CA LEU A 44 -3.34 1.33 -7.74
C LEU A 44 -3.31 1.88 -6.33
N GLY A 45 -2.16 2.24 -5.84
CA GLY A 45 -2.08 2.81 -4.51
C GLY A 45 -2.67 4.19 -4.41
N ALA A 46 -2.81 4.87 -5.54
CA ALA A 46 -3.37 6.20 -5.54
C ALA A 46 -4.86 6.22 -5.82
N ILE A 47 -5.46 5.09 -6.09
CA ILE A 47 -6.88 5.05 -6.38
C ILE A 47 -7.69 5.11 -5.12
N GLU A 48 -8.66 5.96 -5.08
CA GLU A 48 -9.57 6.04 -3.96
C GLU A 48 -10.84 5.35 -4.32
N PHE A 49 -11.32 4.51 -3.44
CA PHE A 49 -12.53 3.78 -3.70
C PHE A 49 -13.71 4.50 -3.06
N GLU A 50 -14.82 4.41 -3.69
CA GLU A 50 -15.96 5.14 -3.28
C GLU A 50 -16.54 4.90 -1.95
N ASP A 51 -16.63 3.74 -1.54
CA ASP A 51 -17.32 3.44 -0.32
C ASP A 51 -16.60 3.95 0.90
N GLU A 52 -17.35 4.34 1.87
CA GLU A 52 -16.80 4.79 3.10
C GLU A 52 -16.09 3.64 3.73
N PRO A 53 -14.83 3.74 3.95
CA PRO A 53 -14.07 2.63 4.48
C PRO A 53 -14.52 2.33 5.89
N GLY A 54 -14.70 1.13 6.15
CA GLY A 54 -14.98 0.69 7.50
C GLY A 54 -16.42 0.83 7.95
N ALA A 55 -17.31 1.23 7.09
CA ALA A 55 -18.68 1.36 7.51
C ALA A 55 -19.19 -0.01 7.92
N GLY A 56 -19.57 -0.16 9.17
CA GLY A 56 -20.05 -1.44 9.66
C GLY A 56 -18.99 -2.49 9.91
N ALA A 57 -17.75 -2.18 9.67
CA ALA A 57 -16.70 -3.16 9.86
C ALA A 57 -16.28 -3.22 11.31
N LYS A 58 -16.10 -4.43 11.83
CA LYS A 58 -15.63 -4.58 13.18
C LYS A 58 -14.11 -4.62 13.22
N THR A 59 -13.49 -4.99 12.15
CA THR A 59 -12.04 -5.07 12.06
C THR A 59 -11.59 -4.23 10.88
N MET A 60 -10.63 -3.38 11.11
CA MET A 60 -10.10 -2.56 10.04
C MET A 60 -8.64 -2.90 9.84
N VAL A 61 -8.14 -2.71 8.65
CA VAL A 61 -6.72 -2.86 8.36
C VAL A 61 -6.14 -1.46 8.33
N LYS A 62 -5.20 -1.20 9.23
CA LYS A 62 -4.59 0.10 9.33
C LYS A 62 -3.17 0.02 8.81
N VAL A 63 -2.74 1.05 8.11
CA VAL A 63 -1.40 1.09 7.56
C VAL A 63 -0.65 2.20 8.25
N ALA A 64 0.54 1.91 8.72
CA ALA A 64 1.31 2.87 9.51
C ALA A 64 2.78 2.82 9.17
N GLU A 65 3.47 3.89 9.46
CA GLU A 65 4.90 3.96 9.29
C GLU A 65 5.51 4.11 10.66
N LEU A 66 6.54 3.34 10.93
CA LEU A 66 7.19 3.39 12.23
C LEU A 66 8.49 4.16 12.08
N HIS A 67 8.57 5.34 12.66
CA HIS A 67 9.76 6.16 12.56
C HIS A 67 10.67 5.99 13.79
N ARG A 68 10.11 5.63 14.92
CA ARG A 68 10.89 5.38 16.11
C ARG A 68 10.26 4.22 16.84
N HIS A 69 11.07 3.42 17.51
CA HIS A 69 10.52 2.25 18.17
C HIS A 69 9.55 2.63 19.29
N GLU A 70 9.68 3.85 19.82
CA GLU A 70 8.79 4.29 20.87
C GLU A 70 7.36 4.44 20.37
N ASP A 71 7.17 4.67 19.07
CA ASP A 71 5.84 4.87 18.56
C ASP A 71 5.11 3.54 18.36
N LEU A 72 5.82 2.44 18.52
CA LEU A 72 5.23 1.15 18.26
C LEU A 72 4.07 0.83 19.20
N ALA A 73 4.16 1.28 20.42
CA ALA A 73 3.12 0.97 21.40
C ALA A 73 1.76 1.50 20.92
N ASP A 74 1.74 2.67 20.32
CA ASP A 74 0.48 3.22 19.86
C ASP A 74 -0.06 2.39 18.70
N LEU A 75 0.82 1.90 17.83
CA LEU A 75 0.38 1.09 16.72
C LEU A 75 -0.13 -0.27 17.22
N LEU A 76 0.52 -0.83 18.22
CA LEU A 76 0.11 -2.12 18.72
C LEU A 76 -1.19 -2.04 19.53
N ASN A 77 -1.52 -0.84 20.04
CA ASN A 77 -2.79 -0.69 20.70
C ASN A 77 -3.93 -0.93 19.72
N LEU A 78 -3.72 -0.66 18.45
CA LEU A 78 -4.74 -0.92 17.47
C LEU A 78 -4.99 -2.43 17.34
N VAL A 79 -3.94 -3.22 17.52
CA VAL A 79 -4.08 -4.67 17.46
C VAL A 79 -4.83 -5.15 18.69
N TYR A 80 -4.56 -4.58 19.87
CA TYR A 80 -5.29 -4.95 21.07
C TYR A 80 -6.77 -4.59 20.92
N ASN A 81 -7.08 -3.57 20.12
CA ASN A 81 -8.45 -3.19 19.89
C ASN A 81 -9.12 -4.00 18.78
N GLY A 82 -8.44 -4.97 18.26
CA GLY A 82 -9.05 -5.87 17.28
C GLY A 82 -8.80 -5.54 15.83
N HIS A 83 -7.82 -4.70 15.54
CA HIS A 83 -7.55 -4.31 14.17
C HIS A 83 -6.26 -4.92 13.65
N VAL A 84 -6.15 -5.01 12.34
CA VAL A 84 -4.95 -5.50 11.68
C VAL A 84 -4.10 -4.28 11.36
N VAL A 85 -2.81 -4.34 11.61
CA VAL A 85 -1.93 -3.21 11.35
C VAL A 85 -0.80 -3.65 10.41
N VAL A 86 -0.60 -2.91 9.33
CA VAL A 86 0.49 -3.14 8.42
C VAL A 86 1.50 -2.04 8.71
N ILE A 87 2.72 -2.40 9.07
CA ILE A 87 3.72 -1.45 9.53
C ILE A 87 4.89 -1.41 8.58
N ASP A 88 5.20 -0.23 8.08
CA ASP A 88 6.39 0.00 7.30
C ASP A 88 7.46 0.43 8.30
N PHE A 89 8.48 -0.39 8.49
CA PHE A 89 9.53 -0.08 9.46
C PHE A 89 10.85 0.30 8.79
N SER A 90 10.78 0.76 7.54
CA SER A 90 12.03 1.09 6.84
C SER A 90 12.84 2.15 7.55
N ALA A 91 12.22 3.06 8.26
CA ALA A 91 12.96 4.13 8.94
C ALA A 91 13.83 3.60 10.08
N VAL A 92 13.49 2.45 10.67
CA VAL A 92 14.28 1.89 11.76
C VAL A 92 14.94 0.59 11.37
N ALA A 93 14.85 0.19 10.12
CA ALA A 93 15.31 -1.13 9.73
C ALA A 93 16.80 -1.36 9.96
N ASN A 94 17.60 -0.30 9.92
CA ASN A 94 19.03 -0.46 10.11
C ASN A 94 19.47 -0.26 11.57
N ASP A 95 18.54 0.00 12.46
CA ASP A 95 18.86 0.15 13.88
C ASP A 95 18.59 -1.18 14.55
N GLU A 96 19.65 -1.93 14.81
CA GLU A 96 19.50 -3.25 15.35
C GLU A 96 18.83 -3.29 16.70
N LEU A 97 19.12 -2.33 17.56
CA LEU A 97 18.51 -2.30 18.86
C LEU A 97 17.02 -2.01 18.75
N ALA A 98 16.65 -1.07 17.88
CA ALA A 98 15.26 -0.76 17.67
C ALA A 98 14.54 -1.99 17.13
N MET A 99 15.15 -2.71 16.19
CA MET A 99 14.52 -3.88 15.60
C MET A 99 14.32 -4.99 16.63
N ARG A 100 15.22 -5.12 17.59
CA ARG A 100 15.05 -6.13 18.61
C ARG A 100 13.87 -5.76 19.48
N ARG A 101 13.71 -4.48 19.82
CA ARG A 101 12.60 -4.05 20.63
C ARG A 101 11.29 -4.23 19.90
N VAL A 102 11.27 -3.87 18.62
CA VAL A 102 10.07 -4.06 17.82
C VAL A 102 9.68 -5.54 17.81
N SER A 103 10.65 -6.41 17.58
CA SER A 103 10.38 -7.82 17.53
C SER A 103 9.83 -8.35 18.85
N ASN A 104 10.40 -7.91 19.95
CA ASN A 104 9.95 -8.38 21.25
C ASN A 104 8.54 -7.89 21.58
N GLU A 105 8.24 -6.65 21.24
CA GLU A 105 6.92 -6.13 21.52
C GLU A 105 5.87 -6.81 20.65
N ILE A 106 6.19 -7.11 19.42
CA ILE A 106 5.25 -7.80 18.56
C ILE A 106 5.00 -9.21 19.09
N LYS A 107 6.05 -9.88 19.58
CA LYS A 107 5.87 -11.21 20.12
C LYS A 107 4.97 -11.15 21.36
N ASN A 108 5.11 -10.10 22.14
CA ASN A 108 4.27 -9.97 23.33
C ASN A 108 2.81 -9.76 22.95
N VAL A 109 2.55 -8.92 21.96
CA VAL A 109 1.20 -8.67 21.53
C VAL A 109 0.58 -9.95 20.95
N ASN A 110 1.35 -10.71 20.19
CA ASN A 110 0.84 -11.94 19.62
C ASN A 110 0.45 -12.92 20.73
N ARG A 111 1.29 -12.98 21.77
CA ARG A 111 1.01 -13.88 22.88
C ARG A 111 -0.23 -13.42 23.62
N ASP A 112 -0.35 -12.10 23.85
CA ASP A 112 -1.46 -11.57 24.62
C ASP A 112 -2.79 -11.65 23.87
N THR A 113 -2.78 -11.46 22.57
CA THR A 113 -4.02 -11.40 21.82
C THR A 113 -4.35 -12.71 21.13
N GLY A 114 -3.40 -13.60 21.02
CA GLY A 114 -3.61 -14.81 20.25
C GLY A 114 -3.55 -14.53 18.75
N GLY A 115 -2.97 -13.43 18.37
CA GLY A 115 -2.86 -13.06 16.97
C GLY A 115 -1.61 -13.57 16.31
N ASP A 116 -1.23 -12.94 15.22
CA ASP A 116 -0.11 -13.40 14.41
C ASP A 116 0.64 -12.20 13.85
N ALA A 117 1.81 -12.43 13.32
CA ALA A 117 2.58 -11.39 12.66
C ALA A 117 3.48 -12.01 11.62
N ALA A 118 3.64 -11.37 10.50
CA ALA A 118 4.49 -11.87 9.44
C ALA A 118 5.04 -10.73 8.60
N GLY A 119 6.22 -10.93 8.06
CA GLY A 119 6.78 -9.96 7.13
C GLY A 119 6.12 -10.13 5.78
N ILE A 120 5.73 -9.04 5.16
CA ILE A 120 5.09 -9.10 3.87
C ILE A 120 5.97 -8.49 2.78
N SER A 121 7.03 -7.83 3.15
CA SER A 121 8.02 -7.40 2.20
C SER A 121 9.28 -7.08 2.98
N LYS A 122 10.29 -6.55 2.33
CA LYS A 122 11.57 -6.34 2.96
C LYS A 122 11.46 -5.52 4.24
N ASN A 123 10.72 -4.46 4.22
CA ASN A 123 10.62 -3.59 5.39
C ASN A 123 9.19 -3.39 5.86
N MET A 124 8.31 -4.33 5.56
CA MET A 124 6.93 -4.23 5.99
C MET A 124 6.48 -5.50 6.65
N LEU A 125 5.68 -5.35 7.68
CA LEU A 125 5.13 -6.52 8.34
C LEU A 125 3.66 -6.27 8.65
N ILE A 126 2.93 -7.34 8.91
CA ILE A 126 1.54 -7.24 9.24
C ILE A 126 1.37 -7.88 10.61
N VAL A 127 0.58 -7.25 11.47
CA VAL A 127 0.28 -7.78 12.79
C VAL A 127 -1.22 -7.90 12.90
N THR A 128 -1.70 -9.05 13.32
CA THR A 128 -3.13 -9.31 13.37
C THR A 128 -3.58 -9.60 14.79
N PRO A 129 -4.85 -9.30 15.09
CA PRO A 129 -5.39 -9.59 16.42
C PRO A 129 -5.81 -11.04 16.49
N GLY A 130 -6.31 -11.46 17.63
CA GLY A 130 -6.73 -12.85 17.80
C GLY A 130 -7.82 -13.21 16.82
N GLY A 131 -7.77 -14.40 16.35
CA GLY A 131 -8.75 -14.88 15.40
C GLY A 131 -8.39 -14.67 13.95
N ILE A 132 -7.32 -13.93 13.66
CA ILE A 132 -6.87 -13.72 12.30
C ILE A 132 -5.43 -14.17 12.21
N ALA A 133 -5.15 -15.08 11.31
CA ALA A 133 -3.79 -15.58 11.15
C ALA A 133 -3.29 -15.21 9.76
N VAL A 134 -1.98 -15.16 9.61
CA VAL A 134 -1.38 -14.85 8.33
C VAL A 134 -0.92 -16.16 7.69
N ASP A 135 -1.42 -16.45 6.52
CA ASP A 135 -0.98 -17.62 5.79
C ASP A 135 0.30 -17.24 5.07
N ARG A 136 1.38 -17.86 5.44
CA ARG A 136 2.67 -17.50 4.89
C ARG A 136 2.98 -18.15 3.55
N LYS A 137 2.02 -18.93 3.05
CA LYS A 137 2.23 -19.57 1.78
C LYS A 137 2.01 -18.57 0.67
N ILE A 138 2.95 -18.44 -0.21
CA ILE A 138 2.82 -17.50 -1.30
C ILE A 138 2.05 -18.14 -2.42
N ILE A 139 0.96 -17.53 -2.82
CA ILE A 139 0.14 -18.04 -3.90
C ILE A 139 0.56 -17.30 -5.16
N ARG A 140 0.98 -18.05 -6.17
CA ARG A 140 1.41 -17.44 -7.39
C ARG A 140 0.40 -17.74 -8.47
N GLY A 141 0.16 -16.77 -9.31
CA GLY A 141 -0.75 -16.98 -10.40
C GLY A 141 -0.17 -17.94 -11.41
N PRO A 142 -0.98 -18.47 -12.27
CA PRO A 142 -0.49 -19.39 -13.28
C PRO A 142 0.34 -18.63 -14.28
N ILE A 143 1.34 -19.24 -14.85
CA ILE A 143 2.22 -18.59 -15.79
C ILE A 143 2.03 -19.05 -17.20
#